data_de375b780f8a1fa4e4916278f8895ad8
#
_entry.id   de375b780f8a1fa4e4916278f8895ad8
#
_cell.length_a   1.000
_cell.length_b   1.000
_cell.length_c   1.000
_cell.angle_alpha   90.00
_cell.angle_beta   90.00
_cell.angle_gamma   90.00
#
_symmetry.space_group_name_H-M   'P 1'
#
loop_
_entity.id
_entity.type
_entity.pdbx_description
1 polymer ?
#
loop_
_entity_poly.entity_id
_entity_poly.type
_entity_poly.pdbx_seq_one_letter_code
_entity_poly.pdbx_strand_id
1 'polypeptide(L)'
;MSTVIIIGSGIGGLVAGNLLAKKGHKVTIFESHHSPGGYVAGFRRNGFYFESGTLSFEASASVFKAMSDIGVLDKIKFVKFKTRFISEDFDSIPQSYPEFKQMLYSAFGSEKVGLDKYFAEVDKMYHAASFSLAKPIPFLLDGLPFVLSMLSFVSGGMKYMKMNKLYGQTTVGEFTAKSFDKQSKLYSFLANMAYPDMAASLLGMATVMVFDDYWTVYDGMQSWADVLAENFRGLGGELKLNSYVDQIMTKDGAAVGVCCNGTRFDADYVIAACDYKKALLSLLDDKSLIPADRQQEIEKAAVSEGFFTIYLGLSLSNDKLKEHLRVPHVAYHTYSPPRDIPEANDDQFFKNTSLGLFSPSLMNPELAPAGKSSLMIQTISPNGWMQNWGADNAKQYKQLKAKVCDTLIKRTEALIPGLCRSIEIVDAATPLTYERFTHNTGGASSAWSWNPHKKFYDNIMSLNIDTPVKNLYIGSCWASQVGGVPGALMAAYMCSKKIR
;
A
#
# COMPACT_ATOMS: atom_id res chain seq x y z
N MET A 1 -33.53 1.40 6.66
CA MET A 1 -32.87 2.17 5.57
C MET A 1 -32.29 3.41 6.22
N SER A 2 -30.98 3.59 6.15
CA SER A 2 -30.26 4.69 6.79
C SER A 2 -29.59 5.56 5.74
N THR A 3 -29.32 6.83 6.08
CA THR A 3 -28.50 7.73 5.29
C THR A 3 -27.05 7.62 5.77
N VAL A 4 -26.12 7.34 4.86
CA VAL A 4 -24.72 7.15 5.16
C VAL A 4 -23.87 8.09 4.30
N ILE A 5 -22.96 8.79 4.94
CA ILE A 5 -21.95 9.60 4.25
C ILE A 5 -20.58 8.89 4.40
N ILE A 6 -19.85 8.83 3.29
CA ILE A 6 -18.48 8.28 3.25
C ILE A 6 -17.54 9.38 2.79
N ILE A 7 -16.45 9.61 3.55
CA ILE A 7 -15.43 10.60 3.25
C ILE A 7 -14.24 9.88 2.59
N GLY A 8 -14.07 10.10 1.30
CA GLY A 8 -13.02 9.49 0.47
C GLY A 8 -13.51 8.32 -0.37
N SER A 9 -13.10 8.29 -1.64
CA SER A 9 -13.38 7.24 -2.61
C SER A 9 -12.15 6.35 -2.91
N GLY A 10 -11.26 6.17 -1.93
CA GLY A 10 -10.27 5.11 -1.98
C GLY A 10 -10.95 3.72 -1.96
N ILE A 11 -10.17 2.64 -2.09
CA ILE A 11 -10.71 1.27 -2.17
C ILE A 11 -11.65 0.94 -0.99
N GLY A 12 -11.33 1.41 0.23
CA GLY A 12 -12.18 1.23 1.41
C GLY A 12 -13.55 1.91 1.26
N GLY A 13 -13.56 3.19 0.86
CA GLY A 13 -14.79 3.95 0.67
C GLY A 13 -15.66 3.40 -0.46
N LEU A 14 -15.06 3.04 -1.60
CA LEU A 14 -15.78 2.44 -2.73
C LEU A 14 -16.38 1.09 -2.37
N VAL A 15 -15.65 0.22 -1.67
CA VAL A 15 -16.15 -1.09 -1.22
C VAL A 15 -17.28 -0.91 -0.20
N ALA A 16 -17.11 -0.06 0.82
CA ALA A 16 -18.15 0.22 1.81
C ALA A 16 -19.42 0.78 1.15
N GLY A 17 -19.24 1.75 0.23
CA GLY A 17 -20.34 2.36 -0.51
C GLY A 17 -21.15 1.35 -1.31
N ASN A 18 -20.48 0.49 -2.08
CA ASN A 18 -21.14 -0.57 -2.85
C ASN A 18 -21.91 -1.56 -1.95
N LEU A 19 -21.29 -2.02 -0.86
CA LEU A 19 -21.92 -2.96 0.05
C LEU A 19 -23.15 -2.37 0.73
N LEU A 20 -23.10 -1.11 1.15
CA LEU A 20 -24.20 -0.39 1.80
C LEU A 20 -25.33 -0.05 0.82
N ALA A 21 -24.99 0.44 -0.39
CA ALA A 21 -25.98 0.72 -1.42
C ALA A 21 -26.73 -0.57 -1.84
N LYS A 22 -26.01 -1.69 -1.97
CA LYS A 22 -26.60 -3.02 -2.26
C LYS A 22 -27.57 -3.48 -1.16
N LYS A 23 -27.37 -3.04 0.09
CA LYS A 23 -28.30 -3.30 1.20
C LYS A 23 -29.50 -2.34 1.24
N GLY A 24 -29.57 -1.37 0.33
CA GLY A 24 -30.66 -0.41 0.23
C GLY A 24 -30.49 0.85 1.09
N HIS A 25 -29.30 1.11 1.64
CA HIS A 25 -29.04 2.39 2.30
C HIS A 25 -28.87 3.53 1.29
N LYS A 26 -29.23 4.76 1.68
CA LYS A 26 -28.93 5.97 0.89
C LYS A 26 -27.50 6.38 1.18
N VAL A 27 -26.60 6.21 0.22
CA VAL A 27 -25.16 6.42 0.42
C VAL A 27 -24.65 7.53 -0.48
N THR A 28 -23.94 8.51 0.11
CA THR A 28 -23.20 9.55 -0.61
C THR A 28 -21.72 9.45 -0.26
N ILE A 29 -20.86 9.35 -1.29
CA ILE A 29 -19.39 9.39 -1.14
C ILE A 29 -18.90 10.78 -1.57
N PHE A 30 -18.13 11.46 -0.71
CA PHE A 30 -17.43 12.71 -1.01
C PHE A 30 -15.97 12.42 -1.28
N GLU A 31 -15.47 12.89 -2.42
CA GLU A 31 -14.08 12.74 -2.86
C GLU A 31 -13.48 14.09 -3.20
N SER A 32 -12.34 14.41 -2.61
CA SER A 32 -11.63 15.67 -2.83
C SER A 32 -11.04 15.80 -4.23
N HIS A 33 -10.68 14.66 -4.85
CA HIS A 33 -10.06 14.62 -6.17
C HIS A 33 -11.09 14.56 -7.31
N HIS A 34 -10.65 14.82 -8.54
CA HIS A 34 -11.48 14.73 -9.75
C HIS A 34 -11.75 13.29 -10.22
N SER A 35 -11.06 12.31 -9.67
CA SER A 35 -11.20 10.87 -9.98
C SER A 35 -11.22 10.05 -8.69
N PRO A 36 -11.97 8.92 -8.66
CA PRO A 36 -11.94 8.00 -7.54
C PRO A 36 -10.66 7.16 -7.51
N GLY A 37 -10.37 6.51 -6.38
CA GLY A 37 -9.35 5.46 -6.29
C GLY A 37 -8.37 5.64 -5.15
N GLY A 38 -8.03 6.87 -4.74
CA GLY A 38 -7.01 7.08 -3.73
C GLY A 38 -5.66 6.49 -4.16
N TYR A 39 -5.06 5.57 -3.38
CA TYR A 39 -3.81 4.89 -3.76
C TYR A 39 -3.96 3.83 -4.87
N VAL A 40 -5.18 3.37 -5.18
CA VAL A 40 -5.42 2.50 -6.35
C VAL A 40 -5.74 3.31 -7.62
N ALA A 41 -5.60 4.63 -7.58
CA ALA A 41 -5.77 5.47 -8.75
C ALA A 41 -4.57 5.38 -9.70
N GLY A 42 -4.79 5.79 -10.94
CA GLY A 42 -3.78 6.00 -11.97
C GLY A 42 -4.03 7.31 -12.73
N PHE A 43 -3.11 7.68 -13.58
CA PHE A 43 -3.24 8.89 -14.39
C PHE A 43 -2.58 8.75 -15.74
N ARG A 44 -2.97 9.61 -16.68
CA ARG A 44 -2.33 9.68 -18.00
C ARG A 44 -1.60 11.00 -18.21
N ARG A 45 -0.47 10.94 -18.91
CA ARG A 45 0.28 12.09 -19.43
C ARG A 45 0.64 11.83 -20.88
N ASN A 46 0.13 12.66 -21.79
CA ASN A 46 0.37 12.53 -23.23
C ASN A 46 0.14 11.10 -23.77
N GLY A 47 -0.89 10.42 -23.26
CA GLY A 47 -1.26 9.05 -23.66
C GLY A 47 -0.58 7.94 -22.84
N PHE A 48 0.52 8.19 -22.14
CA PHE A 48 1.13 7.22 -21.23
C PHE A 48 0.34 7.10 -19.94
N TYR A 49 0.08 5.89 -19.52
CA TYR A 49 -0.57 5.57 -18.25
C TYR A 49 0.47 5.24 -17.18
N PHE A 50 0.19 5.68 -15.94
CA PHE A 50 1.00 5.40 -14.76
C PHE A 50 0.11 5.12 -13.55
N GLU A 51 0.54 4.20 -12.68
CA GLU A 51 -0.08 4.02 -11.37
C GLU A 51 0.29 5.18 -10.46
N SER A 52 -0.68 5.79 -9.79
CA SER A 52 -0.40 6.94 -8.94
C SER A 52 0.07 6.55 -7.53
N GLY A 53 -0.19 5.32 -7.10
CA GLY A 53 0.13 4.86 -5.74
C GLY A 53 0.57 3.40 -5.71
N THR A 54 -0.36 2.49 -5.41
CA THR A 54 -0.03 1.07 -5.33
C THR A 54 0.08 0.43 -6.71
N LEU A 55 1.06 -0.47 -6.86
CA LEU A 55 1.29 -1.23 -8.10
C LEU A 55 0.58 -2.58 -8.06
N SER A 56 0.20 -3.04 -6.87
CA SER A 56 -0.24 -4.41 -6.63
C SER A 56 -1.11 -4.50 -5.39
N PHE A 57 -1.70 -5.66 -5.22
CA PHE A 57 -2.40 -6.04 -3.98
C PHE A 57 -2.15 -7.51 -3.66
N GLU A 58 -2.42 -7.85 -2.43
CA GLU A 58 -2.32 -9.17 -1.82
C GLU A 58 -3.62 -9.55 -1.12
N ALA A 59 -3.66 -10.73 -0.48
CA ALA A 59 -4.86 -11.32 0.10
C ALA A 59 -5.97 -11.49 -0.94
N SER A 60 -5.56 -11.95 -2.13
CA SER A 60 -6.42 -12.05 -3.32
C SER A 60 -7.71 -12.82 -3.08
N ALA A 61 -7.69 -13.88 -2.26
CA ALA A 61 -8.89 -14.61 -1.88
C ALA A 61 -9.97 -13.70 -1.25
N SER A 62 -9.54 -12.73 -0.41
CA SER A 62 -10.45 -11.76 0.21
C SER A 62 -10.89 -10.68 -0.79
N VAL A 63 -9.95 -10.21 -1.64
CA VAL A 63 -10.27 -9.22 -2.68
C VAL A 63 -11.28 -9.79 -3.67
N PHE A 64 -11.07 -11.01 -4.19
CA PHE A 64 -11.97 -11.64 -5.15
C PHE A 64 -13.34 -11.93 -4.53
N LYS A 65 -13.37 -12.37 -3.26
CA LYS A 65 -14.63 -12.52 -2.52
C LYS A 65 -15.39 -11.20 -2.44
N ALA A 66 -14.70 -10.10 -2.11
CA ALA A 66 -15.32 -8.79 -2.05
C ALA A 66 -15.86 -8.33 -3.41
N MET A 67 -15.10 -8.50 -4.47
CA MET A 67 -15.54 -8.13 -5.82
C MET A 67 -16.72 -8.99 -6.28
N SER A 68 -16.74 -10.28 -5.91
CA SER A 68 -17.87 -11.19 -6.15
C SER A 68 -19.12 -10.75 -5.38
N ASP A 69 -18.99 -10.38 -4.10
CA ASP A 69 -20.12 -9.92 -3.27
C ASP A 69 -20.73 -8.62 -3.79
N ILE A 70 -19.89 -7.72 -4.29
CA ILE A 70 -20.32 -6.47 -4.95
C ILE A 70 -20.98 -6.80 -6.31
N GLY A 71 -20.52 -7.84 -7.02
CA GLY A 71 -21.00 -8.26 -8.34
C GLY A 71 -20.22 -7.64 -9.49
N VAL A 72 -18.91 -7.45 -9.30
CA VAL A 72 -18.01 -6.83 -10.32
C VAL A 72 -16.76 -7.65 -10.64
N LEU A 73 -16.63 -8.84 -10.07
CA LEU A 73 -15.42 -9.67 -10.23
C LEU A 73 -15.09 -9.97 -11.70
N ASP A 74 -16.09 -10.24 -12.51
CA ASP A 74 -16.01 -10.55 -13.94
C ASP A 74 -15.72 -9.31 -14.81
N LYS A 75 -15.87 -8.13 -14.27
CA LYS A 75 -15.61 -6.85 -14.95
C LYS A 75 -14.17 -6.36 -14.80
N ILE A 76 -13.37 -7.02 -13.95
CA ILE A 76 -12.00 -6.61 -13.63
C ILE A 76 -11.04 -7.73 -14.02
N LYS A 77 -10.11 -7.45 -14.92
CA LYS A 77 -9.09 -8.43 -15.32
C LYS A 77 -7.91 -8.37 -14.35
N PHE A 78 -8.01 -9.15 -13.28
CA PHE A 78 -6.90 -9.34 -12.35
C PHE A 78 -5.84 -10.26 -12.95
N VAL A 79 -4.57 -9.90 -12.77
CA VAL A 79 -3.43 -10.68 -13.26
C VAL A 79 -2.37 -10.80 -12.17
N LYS A 80 -1.75 -11.98 -12.09
CA LYS A 80 -0.63 -12.24 -11.20
C LYS A 80 0.65 -11.86 -11.94
N PHE A 81 1.53 -11.10 -11.31
CA PHE A 81 2.80 -10.78 -11.94
C PHE A 81 3.99 -11.35 -11.16
N LYS A 82 5.08 -11.50 -11.90
CA LYS A 82 6.33 -12.05 -11.41
C LYS A 82 7.34 -10.94 -11.25
N THR A 83 8.21 -11.11 -10.27
CA THR A 83 9.30 -10.17 -10.00
C THR A 83 10.62 -10.75 -10.47
N ARG A 84 11.37 -9.98 -11.27
CA ARG A 84 12.78 -10.24 -11.53
C ARG A 84 13.62 -9.59 -10.45
N PHE A 85 14.48 -10.36 -9.83
CA PHE A 85 15.43 -9.88 -8.84
C PHE A 85 16.80 -9.72 -9.50
N ILE A 86 17.37 -8.54 -9.40
CA ILE A 86 18.69 -8.21 -9.96
C ILE A 86 19.58 -7.64 -8.86
N SER A 87 20.80 -8.14 -8.82
CA SER A 87 21.93 -7.59 -8.07
C SER A 87 23.23 -7.87 -8.84
N GLU A 88 24.37 -7.51 -8.29
CA GLU A 88 25.65 -7.89 -8.89
C GLU A 88 25.95 -9.40 -8.82
N ASP A 89 25.29 -10.17 -7.92
CA ASP A 89 25.54 -11.60 -7.73
C ASP A 89 24.46 -12.50 -8.35
N PHE A 90 23.31 -11.94 -8.75
CA PHE A 90 22.23 -12.71 -9.39
C PHE A 90 21.34 -11.85 -10.30
N ASP A 91 20.76 -12.53 -11.26
CA ASP A 91 19.71 -12.01 -12.16
C ASP A 91 18.71 -13.14 -12.46
N SER A 92 17.60 -13.19 -11.72
CA SER A 92 16.67 -14.31 -11.74
C SER A 92 15.21 -13.86 -11.65
N ILE A 93 14.32 -14.73 -12.17
CA ILE A 93 12.85 -14.58 -12.06
C ILE A 93 12.31 -15.84 -11.36
N PRO A 94 12.47 -15.94 -10.03
CA PRO A 94 11.98 -17.10 -9.30
C PRO A 94 10.45 -17.20 -9.42
N GLN A 95 9.95 -18.40 -9.72
CA GLN A 95 8.54 -18.66 -9.92
C GLN A 95 7.83 -19.00 -8.60
N SER A 96 8.63 -19.27 -7.56
CA SER A 96 8.16 -19.73 -6.26
C SER A 96 9.17 -19.38 -5.17
N TYR A 97 8.71 -19.42 -3.91
CA TYR A 97 9.59 -19.25 -2.77
C TYR A 97 10.74 -20.27 -2.69
N PRO A 98 10.54 -21.57 -2.99
CA PRO A 98 11.66 -22.52 -3.10
C PRO A 98 12.72 -22.13 -4.14
N GLU A 99 12.31 -21.66 -5.33
CA GLU A 99 13.24 -21.19 -6.36
C GLU A 99 14.01 -19.94 -5.92
N PHE A 100 13.35 -19.03 -5.20
CA PHE A 100 14.04 -17.89 -4.60
C PHE A 100 15.12 -18.31 -3.60
N LYS A 101 14.82 -19.28 -2.72
CA LYS A 101 15.83 -19.83 -1.81
C LYS A 101 17.00 -20.43 -2.59
N GLN A 102 16.71 -21.23 -3.62
CA GLN A 102 17.75 -21.85 -4.46
C GLN A 102 18.64 -20.78 -5.14
N MET A 103 18.05 -19.69 -5.64
CA MET A 103 18.81 -18.56 -6.18
C MET A 103 19.84 -18.04 -5.17
N LEU A 104 19.42 -17.80 -3.92
CA LEU A 104 20.33 -17.31 -2.88
C LEU A 104 21.38 -18.31 -2.47
N TYR A 105 21.06 -19.62 -2.34
CA TYR A 105 22.04 -20.65 -2.08
C TYR A 105 23.08 -20.78 -3.21
N SER A 106 22.66 -20.57 -4.45
CA SER A 106 23.57 -20.59 -5.61
C SER A 106 24.47 -19.37 -5.64
N ALA A 107 23.96 -18.18 -5.32
CA ALA A 107 24.73 -16.94 -5.34
C ALA A 107 25.67 -16.79 -4.14
N PHE A 108 25.26 -17.31 -2.97
CA PHE A 108 25.95 -17.12 -1.70
C PHE A 108 26.28 -18.43 -1.01
N GLY A 109 26.85 -19.39 -1.75
CA GLY A 109 27.19 -20.73 -1.23
C GLY A 109 28.16 -20.74 -0.04
N SER A 110 29.04 -19.74 0.08
CA SER A 110 29.92 -19.53 1.23
C SER A 110 29.19 -19.17 2.52
N GLU A 111 27.98 -18.58 2.42
CA GLU A 111 27.15 -18.19 3.57
C GLU A 111 26.03 -19.22 3.88
N LYS A 112 26.18 -20.47 3.40
CA LYS A 112 25.19 -21.53 3.55
C LYS A 112 24.68 -21.71 4.98
N VAL A 113 25.56 -21.67 5.97
CA VAL A 113 25.20 -21.83 7.39
C VAL A 113 24.27 -20.71 7.86
N GLY A 114 24.53 -19.47 7.43
CA GLY A 114 23.66 -18.32 7.70
C GLY A 114 22.29 -18.46 7.01
N LEU A 115 22.29 -18.90 5.73
CA LEU A 115 21.05 -19.16 4.98
C LEU A 115 20.22 -20.26 5.62
N ASP A 116 20.81 -21.38 6.02
CA ASP A 116 20.13 -22.49 6.70
C ASP A 116 19.46 -22.00 7.99
N LYS A 117 20.17 -21.21 8.79
CA LYS A 117 19.64 -20.62 10.03
C LYS A 117 18.51 -19.64 9.78
N TYR A 118 18.68 -18.75 8.81
CA TYR A 118 17.68 -17.73 8.45
C TYR A 118 16.40 -18.37 7.93
N PHE A 119 16.51 -19.25 6.94
CA PHE A 119 15.36 -19.89 6.33
C PHE A 119 14.66 -20.90 7.24
N ALA A 120 15.36 -21.53 8.19
CA ALA A 120 14.71 -22.38 9.19
C ALA A 120 13.62 -21.65 9.99
N GLU A 121 13.78 -20.34 10.21
CA GLU A 121 12.79 -19.52 10.90
C GLU A 121 11.78 -18.86 9.93
N VAL A 122 12.25 -18.36 8.79
CA VAL A 122 11.36 -17.75 7.79
C VAL A 122 10.39 -18.78 7.22
N ASP A 123 10.79 -20.03 7.03
CA ASP A 123 9.90 -21.12 6.58
C ASP A 123 8.73 -21.34 7.55
N LYS A 124 8.98 -21.28 8.86
CA LYS A 124 7.89 -21.37 9.87
C LYS A 124 6.90 -20.21 9.75
N MET A 125 7.42 -18.99 9.54
CA MET A 125 6.59 -17.78 9.34
C MET A 125 5.80 -17.86 8.03
N TYR A 126 6.46 -18.28 6.95
CA TYR A 126 5.86 -18.49 5.64
C TYR A 126 4.70 -19.49 5.68
N HIS A 127 4.90 -20.67 6.28
CA HIS A 127 3.84 -21.68 6.40
C HIS A 127 2.67 -21.20 7.28
N ALA A 128 2.94 -20.43 8.32
CA ALA A 128 1.88 -19.84 9.14
C ALA A 128 1.05 -18.82 8.36
N ALA A 129 1.71 -17.97 7.54
CA ALA A 129 1.06 -16.96 6.71
C ALA A 129 0.31 -17.57 5.53
N SER A 130 0.90 -18.53 4.80
CA SER A 130 0.27 -19.21 3.65
C SER A 130 -1.06 -19.83 4.03
N PHE A 131 -1.13 -20.47 5.21
CA PHE A 131 -2.36 -21.07 5.70
C PHE A 131 -3.47 -20.02 5.96
N SER A 132 -3.09 -18.84 6.44
CA SER A 132 -4.04 -17.76 6.77
C SER A 132 -4.51 -17.00 5.53
N LEU A 133 -3.66 -16.82 4.52
CA LEU A 133 -3.94 -16.01 3.32
C LEU A 133 -4.60 -16.80 2.18
N ALA A 134 -4.54 -18.14 2.20
CA ALA A 134 -5.11 -18.99 1.16
C ALA A 134 -6.64 -18.93 1.04
N LYS A 135 -7.33 -18.39 2.02
CA LYS A 135 -8.80 -18.31 2.09
C LYS A 135 -9.24 -16.88 2.39
N PRO A 136 -10.49 -16.52 2.01
CA PRO A 136 -11.07 -15.26 2.43
C PRO A 136 -11.07 -15.14 3.96
N ILE A 137 -10.79 -13.93 4.44
CA ILE A 137 -10.85 -13.62 5.87
C ILE A 137 -12.26 -13.90 6.38
N PRO A 138 -12.44 -14.54 7.57
CA PRO A 138 -13.76 -14.98 8.04
C PRO A 138 -14.82 -13.87 8.06
N PHE A 139 -14.43 -12.64 8.38
CA PHE A 139 -15.36 -11.50 8.45
C PHE A 139 -16.05 -11.14 7.12
N LEU A 140 -15.55 -11.66 5.98
CA LEU A 140 -16.21 -11.53 4.67
C LEU A 140 -17.24 -12.61 4.40
N LEU A 141 -17.42 -13.56 5.31
CA LEU A 141 -18.27 -14.72 5.15
C LEU A 141 -19.44 -14.68 6.13
N ASP A 142 -20.52 -15.41 5.82
CA ASP A 142 -21.68 -15.60 6.69
C ASP A 142 -22.04 -17.08 6.76
N GLY A 143 -22.83 -17.47 7.78
CA GLY A 143 -23.34 -18.85 7.94
C GLY A 143 -22.24 -19.90 8.12
N LEU A 144 -22.44 -21.10 7.55
CA LEU A 144 -21.50 -22.22 7.67
C LEU A 144 -20.11 -21.93 7.11
N PRO A 145 -19.92 -21.25 5.95
CA PRO A 145 -18.61 -20.81 5.48
C PRO A 145 -17.84 -19.95 6.48
N PHE A 146 -18.52 -19.05 7.21
CA PHE A 146 -17.91 -18.27 8.29
C PHE A 146 -17.37 -19.19 9.39
N VAL A 147 -18.15 -20.15 9.87
CA VAL A 147 -17.75 -21.07 10.94
C VAL A 147 -16.52 -21.90 10.53
N LEU A 148 -16.53 -22.47 9.32
CA LEU A 148 -15.43 -23.28 8.80
C LEU A 148 -14.16 -22.44 8.57
N SER A 149 -14.32 -21.22 8.07
CA SER A 149 -13.21 -20.29 7.88
C SER A 149 -12.64 -19.82 9.21
N MET A 150 -13.48 -19.58 10.23
CA MET A 150 -13.03 -19.24 11.57
C MET A 150 -12.18 -20.33 12.21
N LEU A 151 -12.54 -21.60 12.07
CA LEU A 151 -11.73 -22.71 12.58
C LEU A 151 -10.32 -22.73 11.94
N SER A 152 -10.25 -22.55 10.64
CA SER A 152 -8.99 -22.41 9.92
C SER A 152 -8.21 -21.16 10.35
N PHE A 153 -8.90 -20.04 10.47
CA PHE A 153 -8.30 -18.75 10.86
C PHE A 153 -7.76 -18.79 12.29
N VAL A 154 -8.48 -19.41 13.23
CA VAL A 154 -8.00 -19.59 14.61
C VAL A 154 -6.75 -20.49 14.63
N SER A 155 -6.73 -21.59 13.87
CA SER A 155 -5.55 -22.46 13.78
C SER A 155 -4.34 -21.74 13.18
N GLY A 156 -4.51 -21.01 12.07
CA GLY A 156 -3.47 -20.16 11.47
C GLY A 156 -3.07 -19.02 12.38
N GLY A 157 -4.04 -18.37 13.01
CA GLY A 157 -3.84 -17.31 13.98
C GLY A 157 -3.02 -17.74 15.18
N MET A 158 -3.24 -18.95 15.73
CA MET A 158 -2.42 -19.48 16.81
C MET A 158 -0.96 -19.67 16.37
N LYS A 159 -0.72 -20.16 15.16
CA LYS A 159 0.64 -20.29 14.60
C LYS A 159 1.28 -18.91 14.44
N TYR A 160 0.53 -17.94 13.88
CA TYR A 160 0.98 -16.57 13.74
C TYR A 160 1.26 -15.91 15.09
N MET A 161 0.37 -16.08 16.09
CA MET A 161 0.56 -15.54 17.44
C MET A 161 1.84 -16.10 18.08
N LYS A 162 2.17 -17.37 17.86
CA LYS A 162 3.43 -17.95 18.30
C LYS A 162 4.64 -17.25 17.66
N MET A 163 4.58 -17.00 16.35
CA MET A 163 5.64 -16.27 15.63
C MET A 163 5.70 -14.81 16.09
N ASN A 164 4.56 -14.15 16.28
CA ASN A 164 4.50 -12.78 16.77
C ASN A 164 5.04 -12.65 18.21
N LYS A 165 4.82 -13.64 19.07
CA LYS A 165 5.43 -13.69 20.41
C LYS A 165 6.96 -13.78 20.36
N LEU A 166 7.51 -14.49 19.37
CA LEU A 166 8.96 -14.69 19.21
C LEU A 166 9.63 -13.51 18.51
N TYR A 167 8.98 -12.93 17.50
CA TYR A 167 9.60 -11.99 16.54
C TYR A 167 8.85 -10.67 16.38
N GLY A 168 7.72 -10.50 17.07
CA GLY A 168 6.88 -9.30 16.93
C GLY A 168 7.46 -8.02 17.54
N GLN A 169 8.50 -8.15 18.38
CA GLN A 169 9.24 -7.02 18.94
C GLN A 169 10.65 -6.90 18.35
N THR A 170 10.98 -7.71 17.34
CA THR A 170 12.28 -7.72 16.66
C THR A 170 12.06 -7.12 15.27
N THR A 171 12.91 -6.21 14.83
CA THR A 171 12.86 -5.70 13.45
C THR A 171 13.45 -6.72 12.45
N VAL A 172 13.12 -6.56 11.17
CA VAL A 172 13.70 -7.41 10.10
C VAL A 172 15.22 -7.29 10.09
N GLY A 173 15.76 -6.08 10.27
CA GLY A 173 17.21 -5.87 10.35
C GLY A 173 17.85 -6.62 11.51
N GLU A 174 17.29 -6.52 12.73
CA GLU A 174 17.76 -7.26 13.91
C GLU A 174 17.64 -8.78 13.74
N PHE A 175 16.54 -9.24 13.14
CA PHE A 175 16.33 -10.66 12.86
C PHE A 175 17.39 -11.19 11.88
N THR A 176 17.64 -10.47 10.79
CA THR A 176 18.61 -10.83 9.75
C THR A 176 20.04 -10.85 10.31
N ALA A 177 20.37 -9.89 11.21
CA ALA A 177 21.68 -9.83 11.89
C ALA A 177 21.98 -11.03 12.79
N LYS A 178 20.99 -11.84 13.17
CA LYS A 178 21.21 -13.08 13.91
C LYS A 178 21.86 -14.18 13.06
N SER A 179 21.80 -14.07 11.73
CA SER A 179 22.28 -15.07 10.78
C SER A 179 23.43 -14.58 9.91
N PHE A 180 23.57 -13.27 9.72
CA PHE A 180 24.55 -12.66 8.83
C PHE A 180 25.23 -11.46 9.48
N ASP A 181 26.49 -11.23 9.11
CA ASP A 181 27.20 -9.99 9.44
C ASP A 181 26.48 -8.79 8.79
N LYS A 182 26.34 -7.68 9.52
CA LYS A 182 25.69 -6.47 9.01
C LYS A 182 26.41 -5.84 7.81
N GLN A 183 27.68 -6.17 7.58
CA GLN A 183 28.46 -5.71 6.43
C GLN A 183 28.35 -6.68 5.24
N SER A 184 27.69 -7.84 5.39
CA SER A 184 27.56 -8.80 4.29
C SER A 184 26.54 -8.32 3.26
N LYS A 185 26.77 -8.70 1.99
CA LYS A 185 25.82 -8.47 0.90
C LYS A 185 24.47 -9.11 1.18
N LEU A 186 24.50 -10.31 1.75
CA LEU A 186 23.29 -11.08 2.01
C LEU A 186 22.44 -10.44 3.12
N TYR A 187 23.07 -9.89 4.16
CA TYR A 187 22.36 -9.05 5.14
C TYR A 187 21.69 -7.87 4.46
N SER A 188 22.45 -7.10 3.66
CA SER A 188 21.94 -5.93 2.95
C SER A 188 20.75 -6.29 2.06
N PHE A 189 20.83 -7.39 1.30
CA PHE A 189 19.73 -7.84 0.44
C PHE A 189 18.49 -8.22 1.24
N LEU A 190 18.62 -9.15 2.20
CA LEU A 190 17.48 -9.71 2.94
C LEU A 190 16.81 -8.69 3.86
N ALA A 191 17.57 -7.78 4.46
CA ALA A 191 17.00 -6.71 5.27
C ALA A 191 16.24 -5.65 4.43
N ASN A 192 16.72 -5.39 3.19
CA ASN A 192 16.09 -4.42 2.29
C ASN A 192 15.05 -5.03 1.33
N MET A 193 14.91 -6.36 1.27
CA MET A 193 13.84 -7.02 0.51
C MET A 193 12.47 -6.74 1.14
N ALA A 194 12.45 -6.58 2.46
CA ALA A 194 11.35 -6.01 3.23
C ALA A 194 11.77 -4.63 3.78
N TYR A 195 10.94 -3.99 4.58
CA TYR A 195 11.35 -2.77 5.30
C TYR A 195 12.25 -3.18 6.48
N PRO A 196 13.49 -2.65 6.60
CA PRO A 196 14.45 -3.10 7.61
C PRO A 196 13.94 -2.97 9.05
N ASP A 197 13.12 -1.96 9.31
CA ASP A 197 12.53 -1.67 10.61
C ASP A 197 11.13 -2.27 10.82
N MET A 198 10.58 -2.96 9.83
CA MET A 198 9.33 -3.71 9.96
C MET A 198 9.47 -4.84 10.99
N ALA A 199 8.40 -5.17 11.70
CA ALA A 199 8.37 -6.32 12.60
C ALA A 199 8.69 -7.63 11.86
N ALA A 200 9.68 -8.39 12.33
CA ALA A 200 10.12 -9.62 11.68
C ALA A 200 9.03 -10.70 11.61
N SER A 201 8.05 -10.67 12.51
CA SER A 201 6.88 -11.55 12.43
C SER A 201 6.06 -11.40 11.14
N LEU A 202 6.20 -10.27 10.42
CA LEU A 202 5.55 -10.03 9.12
C LEU A 202 6.32 -10.63 7.93
N LEU A 203 7.56 -11.10 8.10
CA LEU A 203 8.36 -11.67 7.00
C LEU A 203 7.65 -12.82 6.29
N GLY A 204 6.95 -13.68 7.04
CA GLY A 204 6.18 -14.76 6.43
C GLY A 204 5.07 -14.26 5.50
N MET A 205 4.34 -13.24 5.91
CA MET A 205 3.31 -12.59 5.08
C MET A 205 3.94 -11.94 3.85
N ALA A 206 5.01 -11.17 4.03
CA ALA A 206 5.72 -10.53 2.92
C ALA A 206 6.24 -11.57 1.90
N THR A 207 6.72 -12.72 2.36
CA THR A 207 7.19 -13.81 1.50
C THR A 207 6.04 -14.43 0.70
N VAL A 208 4.89 -14.72 1.35
CA VAL A 208 3.68 -15.23 0.65
C VAL A 208 3.20 -14.21 -0.38
N MET A 209 3.15 -12.93 0.00
CA MET A 209 2.71 -11.86 -0.89
C MET A 209 3.56 -11.82 -2.16
N VAL A 210 4.89 -11.81 -2.04
CA VAL A 210 5.80 -11.68 -3.19
C VAL A 210 5.77 -12.90 -4.10
N PHE A 211 5.68 -14.12 -3.57
CA PHE A 211 5.86 -15.34 -4.37
C PHE A 211 4.54 -16.04 -4.71
N ASP A 212 3.54 -15.99 -3.83
CA ASP A 212 2.33 -16.77 -4.00
C ASP A 212 1.10 -15.92 -4.31
N ASP A 213 1.07 -14.65 -3.89
CA ASP A 213 -0.16 -13.85 -3.90
C ASP A 213 0.08 -12.37 -4.28
N TYR A 214 0.80 -12.16 -5.39
CA TYR A 214 1.11 -10.81 -5.89
C TYR A 214 0.32 -10.52 -7.17
N TRP A 215 -0.72 -9.66 -7.05
CA TRP A 215 -1.68 -9.38 -8.09
C TRP A 215 -1.74 -7.90 -8.45
N THR A 216 -2.14 -7.63 -9.67
CA THR A 216 -2.46 -6.28 -10.16
C THR A 216 -3.64 -6.35 -11.12
N VAL A 217 -3.98 -5.20 -11.74
CA VAL A 217 -5.06 -5.08 -12.72
C VAL A 217 -4.46 -4.87 -14.11
N TYR A 218 -4.86 -5.69 -15.08
CA TYR A 218 -4.32 -5.67 -16.45
C TYR A 218 -4.48 -4.30 -17.12
N ASP A 219 -5.63 -3.65 -16.93
CA ASP A 219 -5.96 -2.35 -17.52
C ASP A 219 -5.54 -1.17 -16.63
N GLY A 220 -4.67 -1.43 -15.64
CA GLY A 220 -4.23 -0.47 -14.64
C GLY A 220 -5.16 -0.39 -13.42
N MET A 221 -4.60 0.01 -12.29
CA MET A 221 -5.33 0.05 -11.01
C MET A 221 -6.52 1.04 -11.03
N GLN A 222 -6.44 2.12 -11.82
CA GLN A 222 -7.56 3.07 -11.98
C GLN A 222 -8.82 2.36 -12.51
N SER A 223 -8.69 1.39 -13.42
CA SER A 223 -9.84 0.69 -13.98
C SER A 223 -10.64 -0.07 -12.91
N TRP A 224 -9.98 -0.57 -11.88
CA TRP A 224 -10.65 -1.18 -10.72
C TRP A 224 -11.49 -0.16 -9.94
N ALA A 225 -10.91 1.00 -9.66
CA ALA A 225 -11.64 2.08 -8.98
C ALA A 225 -12.84 2.58 -9.81
N ASP A 226 -12.66 2.70 -11.13
CA ASP A 226 -13.71 3.15 -12.04
C ASP A 226 -14.87 2.14 -12.10
N VAL A 227 -14.60 0.84 -12.20
CA VAL A 227 -15.62 -0.22 -12.15
C VAL A 227 -16.42 -0.19 -10.85
N LEU A 228 -15.75 0.00 -9.71
CA LEU A 228 -16.42 0.12 -8.41
C LEU A 228 -17.27 1.39 -8.32
N ALA A 229 -16.78 2.52 -8.83
CA ALA A 229 -17.49 3.78 -8.83
C ALA A 229 -18.73 3.76 -9.75
N GLU A 230 -18.61 3.13 -10.93
CA GLU A 230 -19.72 2.94 -11.86
C GLU A 230 -20.79 2.02 -11.25
N ASN A 231 -20.39 0.90 -10.68
CA ASN A 231 -21.31 -0.03 -10.01
C ASN A 231 -22.04 0.63 -8.84
N PHE A 232 -21.33 1.44 -8.04
CA PHE A 232 -21.90 2.19 -6.93
C PHE A 232 -23.00 3.16 -7.41
N ARG A 233 -22.75 3.90 -8.49
CA ARG A 233 -23.76 4.78 -9.10
C ARG A 233 -24.94 3.98 -9.65
N GLY A 234 -24.67 2.82 -10.27
CA GLY A 234 -25.70 1.90 -10.78
C GLY A 234 -26.60 1.33 -9.68
N LEU A 235 -26.12 1.24 -8.44
CA LEU A 235 -26.90 0.87 -7.25
C LEU A 235 -27.66 2.06 -6.62
N GLY A 236 -27.64 3.24 -7.24
CA GLY A 236 -28.27 4.46 -6.74
C GLY A 236 -27.44 5.25 -5.74
N GLY A 237 -26.18 4.92 -5.58
CA GLY A 237 -25.24 5.68 -4.75
C GLY A 237 -24.82 7.01 -5.41
N GLU A 238 -24.60 8.04 -4.62
CA GLU A 238 -24.14 9.35 -5.09
C GLU A 238 -22.63 9.52 -4.84
N LEU A 239 -21.83 9.69 -5.91
CA LEU A 239 -20.39 9.98 -5.82
C LEU A 239 -20.13 11.43 -6.24
N LYS A 240 -19.76 12.25 -5.27
CA LYS A 240 -19.41 13.67 -5.44
C LYS A 240 -17.89 13.80 -5.52
N LEU A 241 -17.37 14.02 -6.72
CA LEU A 241 -15.95 14.34 -6.98
C LEU A 241 -15.70 15.85 -6.79
N ASN A 242 -14.42 16.26 -6.66
CA ASN A 242 -14.00 17.64 -6.37
C ASN A 242 -14.74 18.23 -5.14
N SER A 243 -15.02 17.39 -4.15
CA SER A 243 -15.85 17.68 -3.00
C SER A 243 -15.08 17.35 -1.72
N TYR A 244 -14.24 18.30 -1.29
CA TYR A 244 -13.50 18.17 -0.04
C TYR A 244 -14.45 18.38 1.14
N VAL A 245 -14.46 17.44 2.08
CA VAL A 245 -15.20 17.58 3.35
C VAL A 245 -14.38 18.45 4.29
N ASP A 246 -14.96 19.59 4.67
CA ASP A 246 -14.32 20.57 5.55
C ASP A 246 -14.46 20.16 7.02
N GLN A 247 -15.58 19.51 7.36
CA GLN A 247 -15.93 19.23 8.75
C GLN A 247 -16.84 18.00 8.89
N ILE A 248 -16.60 17.19 9.92
CA ILE A 248 -17.51 16.16 10.43
C ILE A 248 -18.32 16.82 11.55
N MET A 249 -19.62 16.92 11.36
CA MET A 249 -20.53 17.58 12.31
C MET A 249 -21.00 16.61 13.38
N THR A 250 -21.00 17.07 14.61
CA THR A 250 -21.44 16.29 15.77
C THR A 250 -22.59 16.94 16.53
N LYS A 251 -23.39 16.11 17.17
CA LYS A 251 -24.44 16.52 18.10
C LYS A 251 -24.62 15.44 19.17
N ASP A 252 -24.65 15.84 20.42
CA ASP A 252 -24.86 14.93 21.56
C ASP A 252 -23.88 13.74 21.58
N GLY A 253 -22.62 13.99 21.19
CA GLY A 253 -21.55 12.97 21.16
C GLY A 253 -21.62 12.00 19.98
N ALA A 254 -22.46 12.28 18.96
CA ALA A 254 -22.59 11.46 17.77
C ALA A 254 -22.32 12.27 16.50
N ALA A 255 -21.72 11.66 15.47
CA ALA A 255 -21.67 12.25 14.14
C ALA A 255 -23.07 12.28 13.54
N VAL A 256 -23.43 13.43 12.96
CA VAL A 256 -24.76 13.69 12.35
C VAL A 256 -24.68 14.11 10.89
N GLY A 257 -23.50 14.13 10.30
CA GLY A 257 -23.29 14.51 8.91
C GLY A 257 -21.94 15.19 8.68
N VAL A 258 -21.82 15.86 7.54
CA VAL A 258 -20.60 16.59 7.15
C VAL A 258 -20.93 17.96 6.60
N CYS A 259 -19.95 18.87 6.63
CA CYS A 259 -19.93 20.10 5.86
C CYS A 259 -18.97 19.95 4.68
N CYS A 260 -19.39 20.32 3.50
CA CYS A 260 -18.57 20.31 2.29
C CYS A 260 -18.79 21.62 1.54
N ASN A 261 -17.73 22.41 1.35
CA ASN A 261 -17.78 23.73 0.71
C ASN A 261 -18.89 24.63 1.33
N GLY A 262 -18.97 24.66 2.66
CA GLY A 262 -19.95 25.45 3.41
C GLY A 262 -21.38 24.90 3.35
N THR A 263 -21.66 23.82 2.63
CA THR A 263 -22.97 23.16 2.56
C THR A 263 -23.04 21.99 3.53
N ARG A 264 -24.10 21.96 4.33
CA ARG A 264 -24.37 20.88 5.29
C ARG A 264 -25.07 19.71 4.60
N PHE A 265 -24.62 18.50 4.94
CA PHE A 265 -25.21 17.22 4.53
C PHE A 265 -25.44 16.37 5.77
N ASP A 266 -26.68 16.09 6.09
CA ASP A 266 -27.06 15.28 7.26
C ASP A 266 -27.02 13.80 6.95
N ALA A 267 -26.62 12.97 7.92
CA ALA A 267 -26.58 11.52 7.82
C ALA A 267 -26.76 10.84 9.20
N ASP A 268 -27.28 9.62 9.17
CA ASP A 268 -27.36 8.77 10.37
C ASP A 268 -26.00 8.22 10.77
N TYR A 269 -25.10 8.01 9.77
CA TYR A 269 -23.75 7.49 9.97
C TYR A 269 -22.75 8.18 9.06
N VAL A 270 -21.53 8.35 9.57
CA VAL A 270 -20.38 8.84 8.81
C VAL A 270 -19.27 7.79 8.82
N ILE A 271 -18.72 7.46 7.63
CA ILE A 271 -17.56 6.60 7.49
C ILE A 271 -16.38 7.46 7.00
N ALA A 272 -15.36 7.62 7.83
CA ALA A 272 -14.10 8.24 7.43
C ALA A 272 -13.23 7.19 6.70
N ALA A 273 -13.36 7.15 5.38
CA ALA A 273 -12.53 6.33 4.50
C ALA A 273 -11.27 7.10 4.03
N CYS A 274 -10.76 7.96 4.89
CA CYS A 274 -9.61 8.85 4.70
C CYS A 274 -8.57 8.63 5.81
N ASP A 275 -7.63 9.56 5.95
CA ASP A 275 -6.60 9.58 6.99
C ASP A 275 -7.22 9.67 8.39
N TYR A 276 -6.79 8.77 9.30
CA TYR A 276 -7.29 8.69 10.66
C TYR A 276 -7.01 9.95 11.49
N LYS A 277 -5.76 10.46 11.38
CA LYS A 277 -5.35 11.66 12.11
C LYS A 277 -6.16 12.87 11.65
N LYS A 278 -6.32 13.04 10.33
CA LYS A 278 -7.11 14.14 9.76
C LYS A 278 -8.59 14.02 10.12
N ALA A 279 -9.16 12.82 10.07
CA ALA A 279 -10.55 12.61 10.45
C ALA A 279 -10.85 13.05 11.89
N LEU A 280 -9.99 12.66 12.85
CA LEU A 280 -10.24 12.91 14.27
C LEU A 280 -9.65 14.22 14.79
N LEU A 281 -8.48 14.65 14.27
CA LEU A 281 -7.79 15.84 14.78
C LEU A 281 -8.06 17.12 13.96
N SER A 282 -8.52 16.97 12.70
CA SER A 282 -8.72 18.11 11.82
C SER A 282 -10.17 18.32 11.41
N LEU A 283 -10.85 17.26 10.93
CA LEU A 283 -12.20 17.37 10.38
C LEU A 283 -13.30 17.39 11.46
N LEU A 284 -13.08 16.78 12.62
CA LEU A 284 -14.07 16.74 13.69
C LEU A 284 -14.33 18.16 14.23
N ASP A 285 -15.60 18.58 14.29
CA ASP A 285 -16.00 19.91 14.78
C ASP A 285 -15.82 20.07 16.30
N ASP A 286 -16.18 19.06 17.05
CA ASP A 286 -15.99 19.02 18.51
C ASP A 286 -14.87 18.02 18.90
N LYS A 287 -13.66 18.52 19.00
CA LYS A 287 -12.48 17.72 19.40
C LYS A 287 -12.50 17.28 20.85
N SER A 288 -13.35 17.88 21.70
CA SER A 288 -13.47 17.49 23.11
C SER A 288 -14.07 16.08 23.29
N LEU A 289 -14.71 15.55 22.23
CA LEU A 289 -15.19 14.17 22.18
C LEU A 289 -14.05 13.13 22.13
N ILE A 290 -12.84 13.56 21.79
CA ILE A 290 -11.65 12.71 21.82
C ILE A 290 -10.89 13.03 23.12
N PRO A 291 -10.66 12.07 24.04
CA PRO A 291 -9.87 12.29 25.26
C PRO A 291 -8.50 12.91 24.95
N ALA A 292 -8.02 13.84 25.76
CA ALA A 292 -6.82 14.63 25.48
C ALA A 292 -5.54 13.76 25.37
N ASP A 293 -5.43 12.71 26.16
CA ASP A 293 -4.37 11.71 26.09
C ASP A 293 -4.41 10.97 24.74
N ARG A 294 -5.60 10.60 24.27
CA ARG A 294 -5.79 9.96 22.99
C ARG A 294 -5.48 10.90 21.82
N GLN A 295 -5.82 12.19 21.90
CA GLN A 295 -5.44 13.18 20.88
C GLN A 295 -3.90 13.24 20.77
N GLN A 296 -3.18 13.31 21.88
CA GLN A 296 -1.71 13.33 21.89
C GLN A 296 -1.12 12.03 21.32
N GLU A 297 -1.71 10.88 21.67
CA GLU A 297 -1.29 9.58 21.14
C GLU A 297 -1.44 9.55 19.60
N ILE A 298 -2.59 9.96 19.07
CA ILE A 298 -2.86 10.02 17.62
C ILE A 298 -1.87 10.98 16.94
N GLU A 299 -1.66 12.16 17.50
CA GLU A 299 -0.77 13.18 16.95
C GLU A 299 0.67 12.67 16.83
N LYS A 300 1.20 12.04 17.88
CA LYS A 300 2.58 11.53 17.96
C LYS A 300 2.78 10.18 17.24
N ALA A 301 1.70 9.47 16.91
CA ALA A 301 1.78 8.15 16.29
C ALA A 301 2.60 8.20 14.98
N ALA A 302 3.55 7.27 14.87
CA ALA A 302 4.37 7.15 13.68
C ALA A 302 3.58 6.57 12.50
N VAL A 303 3.84 7.09 11.32
CA VAL A 303 3.25 6.61 10.06
C VAL A 303 4.29 5.83 9.25
N SER A 304 3.83 5.02 8.30
CA SER A 304 4.72 4.30 7.39
C SER A 304 5.50 5.28 6.51
N GLU A 305 6.63 4.82 6.00
CA GLU A 305 7.43 5.58 5.04
C GLU A 305 6.61 5.86 3.77
N GLY A 306 6.96 6.96 3.11
CA GLY A 306 6.45 7.28 1.79
C GLY A 306 7.31 6.69 0.67
N PHE A 307 6.97 7.04 -0.56
CA PHE A 307 7.73 6.67 -1.74
C PHE A 307 8.21 7.90 -2.50
N PHE A 308 9.35 7.73 -3.19
CA PHE A 308 9.73 8.55 -4.32
C PHE A 308 9.49 7.74 -5.60
N THR A 309 8.66 8.26 -6.51
CA THR A 309 8.32 7.57 -7.75
C THR A 309 8.59 8.48 -8.95
N ILE A 310 9.28 7.97 -9.96
CA ILE A 310 9.49 8.64 -11.25
C ILE A 310 8.59 7.95 -12.28
N TYR A 311 7.98 8.74 -13.14
CA TYR A 311 7.11 8.33 -14.22
C TYR A 311 7.75 8.73 -15.55
N LEU A 312 8.09 7.74 -16.39
CA LEU A 312 8.78 7.94 -17.66
C LEU A 312 7.92 7.46 -18.82
N GLY A 313 7.59 8.37 -19.73
CA GLY A 313 7.12 8.02 -21.08
C GLY A 313 8.32 7.89 -22.01
N LEU A 314 8.44 6.77 -22.71
CA LEU A 314 9.62 6.41 -23.49
C LEU A 314 9.27 6.26 -24.98
N SER A 315 10.11 6.77 -25.88
CA SER A 315 10.08 6.45 -27.30
C SER A 315 10.55 5.03 -27.62
N LEU A 316 11.06 4.32 -26.61
CA LEU A 316 11.44 2.92 -26.70
C LEU A 316 10.17 2.04 -26.78
N SER A 317 10.10 1.11 -27.75
CA SER A 317 8.95 0.20 -27.86
C SER A 317 8.90 -0.81 -26.69
N ASN A 318 7.71 -1.37 -26.45
CA ASN A 318 7.54 -2.43 -25.44
C ASN A 318 8.45 -3.64 -25.72
N ASP A 319 8.66 -4.04 -26.97
CA ASP A 319 9.55 -5.16 -27.31
C ASP A 319 10.98 -4.86 -26.89
N LYS A 320 11.47 -3.67 -27.19
CA LYS A 320 12.82 -3.23 -26.79
C LYS A 320 12.95 -3.09 -25.27
N LEU A 321 11.97 -2.54 -24.61
CA LEU A 321 11.98 -2.46 -23.14
C LEU A 321 11.96 -3.86 -22.52
N LYS A 322 11.21 -4.80 -23.11
CA LYS A 322 11.13 -6.19 -22.65
C LYS A 322 12.46 -6.96 -22.80
N GLU A 323 13.28 -6.65 -23.81
CA GLU A 323 14.64 -7.22 -23.93
C GLU A 323 15.48 -6.94 -22.66
N HIS A 324 15.30 -5.74 -22.06
CA HIS A 324 16.04 -5.33 -20.85
C HIS A 324 15.36 -5.78 -19.56
N LEU A 325 14.06 -5.60 -19.41
CA LEU A 325 13.34 -5.90 -18.18
C LEU A 325 12.91 -7.36 -18.05
N ARG A 326 12.62 -8.04 -19.15
CA ARG A 326 12.08 -9.41 -19.30
C ARG A 326 10.68 -9.60 -18.73
N VAL A 327 10.33 -8.95 -17.63
CA VAL A 327 9.02 -8.94 -16.96
C VAL A 327 8.61 -7.51 -16.59
N PRO A 328 7.32 -7.25 -16.36
CA PRO A 328 6.84 -5.91 -16.00
C PRO A 328 7.41 -5.35 -14.70
N HIS A 329 7.76 -6.20 -13.73
CA HIS A 329 8.25 -5.80 -12.41
C HIS A 329 9.66 -6.31 -12.14
N VAL A 330 10.55 -5.40 -11.74
CA VAL A 330 11.95 -5.69 -11.41
C VAL A 330 12.30 -5.08 -10.05
N ALA A 331 12.87 -5.89 -9.18
CA ALA A 331 13.50 -5.46 -7.94
C ALA A 331 15.02 -5.42 -8.15
N TYR A 332 15.58 -4.23 -8.23
CA TYR A 332 17.01 -3.99 -8.39
C TYR A 332 17.64 -3.62 -7.07
N HIS A 333 18.47 -4.50 -6.54
CA HIS A 333 19.13 -4.34 -5.26
C HIS A 333 20.59 -3.92 -5.43
N THR A 334 20.95 -2.88 -4.71
CA THR A 334 22.34 -2.52 -4.45
C THR A 334 22.66 -2.89 -3.01
N TYR A 335 23.88 -3.38 -2.77
CA TYR A 335 24.30 -3.82 -1.43
C TYR A 335 24.73 -2.65 -0.56
N SER A 336 23.84 -1.73 -0.35
CA SER A 336 24.05 -0.68 0.65
C SER A 336 23.65 -1.20 2.02
N PRO A 337 24.38 -0.89 3.08
CA PRO A 337 23.96 -1.21 4.43
C PRO A 337 22.55 -0.67 4.66
N PRO A 338 21.64 -1.45 5.29
CA PRO A 338 20.37 -0.92 5.73
C PRO A 338 20.65 0.26 6.66
N ARG A 339 20.04 1.40 6.37
CA ARG A 339 20.09 2.57 7.23
C ARG A 339 18.80 2.64 8.01
N ASP A 340 18.83 3.15 9.22
CA ASP A 340 17.63 3.55 9.93
C ASP A 340 16.97 4.65 9.10
N ILE A 341 15.90 4.27 8.42
CA ILE A 341 15.24 5.10 7.42
C ILE A 341 14.87 6.49 7.97
N PRO A 342 14.36 6.62 9.21
CA PRO A 342 14.03 7.92 9.80
C PRO A 342 15.23 8.86 9.99
N GLU A 343 16.43 8.32 10.10
CA GLU A 343 17.68 9.08 10.34
C GLU A 343 18.50 9.31 9.07
N ALA A 344 18.10 8.69 7.95
CA ALA A 344 18.79 8.82 6.66
C ALA A 344 18.53 10.20 6.03
N ASN A 345 19.11 11.23 6.62
CA ASN A 345 18.99 12.62 6.17
C ASN A 345 20.21 13.06 5.38
N ASP A 346 20.76 12.18 4.53
CA ASP A 346 21.90 12.48 3.68
C ASP A 346 21.56 12.38 2.19
N ASP A 347 22.30 13.10 1.37
CA ASP A 347 22.11 13.13 -0.07
C ASP A 347 22.64 11.87 -0.78
N GLN A 348 23.27 10.93 -0.06
CA GLN A 348 23.76 9.66 -0.57
C GLN A 348 22.67 8.57 -0.55
N PHE A 349 21.59 8.77 0.23
CA PHE A 349 20.53 7.78 0.36
C PHE A 349 20.04 7.26 -1.00
N PHE A 350 19.66 8.16 -1.90
CA PHE A 350 19.15 7.78 -3.23
C PHE A 350 20.22 7.29 -4.20
N LYS A 351 21.49 7.44 -3.91
CA LYS A 351 22.59 6.83 -4.69
C LYS A 351 22.73 5.34 -4.41
N ASN A 352 22.28 4.89 -3.22
CA ASN A 352 22.54 3.56 -2.71
C ASN A 352 21.27 2.74 -2.41
N THR A 353 20.08 3.31 -2.49
CA THR A 353 18.82 2.62 -2.22
C THR A 353 18.49 1.58 -3.30
N SER A 354 17.76 0.53 -2.93
CA SER A 354 17.17 -0.41 -3.89
C SER A 354 16.07 0.24 -4.71
N LEU A 355 15.86 -0.22 -5.95
CA LEU A 355 14.87 0.32 -6.86
C LEU A 355 13.83 -0.75 -7.23
N GLY A 356 12.57 -0.38 -7.22
CA GLY A 356 11.51 -1.09 -7.92
C GLY A 356 11.29 -0.47 -9.30
N LEU A 357 11.32 -1.27 -10.35
CA LEU A 357 10.96 -0.84 -11.70
C LEU A 357 9.64 -1.50 -12.07
N PHE A 358 8.71 -0.73 -12.61
CA PHE A 358 7.44 -1.27 -13.07
C PHE A 358 7.04 -0.63 -14.42
N SER A 359 6.65 -1.46 -15.37
CA SER A 359 6.16 -1.00 -16.66
C SER A 359 4.72 -1.44 -16.88
N PRO A 360 3.73 -0.53 -16.71
CA PRO A 360 2.33 -0.82 -17.04
C PRO A 360 2.15 -1.28 -18.49
N SER A 361 2.87 -0.67 -19.44
CA SER A 361 2.73 -0.98 -20.86
C SER A 361 3.31 -2.35 -21.27
N LEU A 362 4.21 -2.94 -20.47
CA LEU A 362 4.64 -4.33 -20.66
C LEU A 362 3.56 -5.34 -20.24
N MET A 363 2.61 -4.93 -19.40
CA MET A 363 1.45 -5.74 -19.05
C MET A 363 0.36 -5.60 -20.10
N ASN A 364 -0.01 -4.37 -20.42
CA ASN A 364 -1.02 -4.02 -21.40
C ASN A 364 -0.47 -2.93 -22.32
N PRO A 365 -0.16 -3.25 -23.59
CA PRO A 365 0.39 -2.28 -24.55
C PRO A 365 -0.48 -1.03 -24.77
N GLU A 366 -1.79 -1.09 -24.51
CA GLU A 366 -2.71 0.05 -24.63
C GLU A 366 -2.52 1.11 -23.53
N LEU A 367 -1.67 0.81 -22.56
CA LEU A 367 -1.30 1.75 -21.50
C LEU A 367 -0.18 2.73 -21.92
N ALA A 368 0.31 2.63 -23.15
CA ALA A 368 1.22 3.60 -23.77
C ALA A 368 0.81 3.89 -25.20
N PRO A 369 1.24 5.01 -25.80
CA PRO A 369 1.04 5.26 -27.23
C PRO A 369 1.70 4.17 -28.10
N ALA A 370 1.16 3.93 -29.28
CA ALA A 370 1.65 2.91 -30.21
C ALA A 370 3.17 3.07 -30.50
N GLY A 371 3.91 1.98 -30.39
CA GLY A 371 5.36 1.95 -30.60
C GLY A 371 6.20 2.53 -29.44
N LYS A 372 5.57 2.88 -28.32
CA LYS A 372 6.19 3.47 -27.12
C LYS A 372 5.97 2.61 -25.89
N SER A 373 6.62 2.98 -24.77
CA SER A 373 6.43 2.29 -23.50
C SER A 373 6.43 3.26 -22.31
N SER A 374 5.87 2.81 -21.18
CA SER A 374 5.91 3.52 -19.92
C SER A 374 6.80 2.77 -18.92
N LEU A 375 7.53 3.51 -18.09
CA LEU A 375 8.36 2.96 -17.03
C LEU A 375 8.19 3.79 -15.76
N MET A 376 8.02 3.11 -14.64
CA MET A 376 8.05 3.71 -13.31
C MET A 376 9.31 3.25 -12.58
N ILE A 377 9.97 4.17 -11.87
CA ILE A 377 11.09 3.89 -10.97
C ILE A 377 10.64 4.30 -9.58
N GLN A 378 10.59 3.36 -8.65
CA GLN A 378 10.10 3.61 -7.31
C GLN A 378 11.13 3.18 -6.26
N THR A 379 11.23 3.96 -5.20
CA THR A 379 12.02 3.61 -4.01
C THR A 379 11.35 4.18 -2.76
N ILE A 380 11.66 3.61 -1.60
CA ILE A 380 11.26 4.17 -0.31
C ILE A 380 11.89 5.56 -0.17
N SER A 381 11.13 6.48 0.39
CA SER A 381 11.60 7.81 0.80
C SER A 381 11.45 7.93 2.31
N PRO A 382 12.55 8.16 3.05
CA PRO A 382 12.47 8.38 4.48
C PRO A 382 11.57 9.55 4.84
N ASN A 383 10.78 9.39 5.89
CA ASN A 383 9.99 10.48 6.43
C ASN A 383 10.89 11.61 6.90
N GLY A 384 10.54 12.85 6.56
CA GLY A 384 11.32 14.03 6.95
C GLY A 384 12.66 14.20 6.23
N TRP A 385 12.97 13.39 5.18
CA TRP A 385 14.23 13.47 4.44
C TRP A 385 14.57 14.91 3.99
N MET A 386 15.80 15.34 4.25
CA MET A 386 16.30 16.69 3.93
C MET A 386 15.34 17.81 4.38
N GLN A 387 14.93 17.77 5.66
CA GLN A 387 13.94 18.70 6.24
C GLN A 387 12.61 18.66 5.47
N ASN A 388 12.07 17.44 5.32
CA ASN A 388 10.84 17.17 4.60
C ASN A 388 10.88 17.68 3.15
N TRP A 389 11.93 17.32 2.41
CA TRP A 389 12.12 17.73 1.02
C TRP A 389 12.24 19.24 0.83
N GLY A 390 12.62 19.99 1.87
CA GLY A 390 12.63 21.44 1.82
C GLY A 390 11.24 22.05 1.62
N ALA A 391 10.21 21.48 2.25
CA ALA A 391 8.78 21.80 2.06
C ALA A 391 8.46 23.29 2.18
N ASP A 392 9.16 24.02 3.07
CA ASP A 392 8.95 25.45 3.30
C ASP A 392 9.59 26.33 2.21
N ASN A 393 10.34 25.74 1.28
CA ASN A 393 11.03 26.42 0.20
C ASN A 393 10.80 25.74 -1.14
N ALA A 394 9.88 26.29 -1.94
CA ALA A 394 9.51 25.74 -3.24
C ALA A 394 10.69 25.57 -4.23
N LYS A 395 11.72 26.44 -4.14
CA LYS A 395 12.94 26.32 -4.98
C LYS A 395 13.78 25.15 -4.52
N GLN A 396 14.01 24.99 -3.22
CA GLN A 396 14.75 23.86 -2.65
C GLN A 396 14.05 22.55 -2.95
N TYR A 397 12.73 22.47 -2.77
CA TYR A 397 11.92 21.31 -3.12
C TYR A 397 12.13 20.86 -4.57
N LYS A 398 12.01 21.81 -5.52
CA LYS A 398 12.22 21.52 -6.94
C LYS A 398 13.63 21.01 -7.24
N GLN A 399 14.65 21.61 -6.60
CA GLN A 399 16.05 21.21 -6.77
C GLN A 399 16.32 19.80 -6.23
N LEU A 400 15.83 19.47 -5.03
CA LEU A 400 15.97 18.15 -4.42
C LEU A 400 15.26 17.09 -5.27
N LYS A 401 14.02 17.37 -5.68
CA LYS A 401 13.24 16.47 -6.55
C LYS A 401 13.95 16.19 -7.87
N ALA A 402 14.48 17.22 -8.54
CA ALA A 402 15.22 17.06 -9.80
C ALA A 402 16.51 16.26 -9.60
N LYS A 403 17.29 16.56 -8.55
CA LYS A 403 18.52 15.84 -8.21
C LYS A 403 18.29 14.35 -8.00
N VAL A 404 17.23 14.00 -7.27
CA VAL A 404 16.87 12.59 -7.03
C VAL A 404 16.41 11.93 -8.32
N CYS A 405 15.57 12.58 -9.13
CA CYS A 405 15.19 12.09 -10.46
C CYS A 405 16.42 11.75 -11.30
N ASP A 406 17.34 12.68 -11.49
CA ASP A 406 18.56 12.46 -12.28
C ASP A 406 19.40 11.32 -11.76
N THR A 407 19.53 11.21 -10.43
CA THR A 407 20.27 10.13 -9.78
C THR A 407 19.67 8.76 -10.09
N LEU A 408 18.36 8.60 -9.92
CA LEU A 408 17.69 7.32 -10.10
C LEU A 408 17.57 6.93 -11.57
N ILE A 409 17.34 7.90 -12.47
CA ILE A 409 17.34 7.66 -13.92
C ILE A 409 18.72 7.17 -14.39
N LYS A 410 19.81 7.83 -13.97
CA LYS A 410 21.17 7.40 -14.32
C LYS A 410 21.52 6.01 -13.79
N ARG A 411 21.04 5.66 -12.59
CA ARG A 411 21.20 4.30 -12.07
C ARG A 411 20.43 3.27 -12.90
N THR A 412 19.25 3.63 -13.37
CA THR A 412 18.42 2.76 -14.20
C THR A 412 18.96 2.63 -15.63
N GLU A 413 19.69 3.63 -16.15
CA GLU A 413 20.41 3.56 -17.43
C GLU A 413 21.39 2.37 -17.49
N ALA A 414 21.97 1.98 -16.36
CA ALA A 414 22.85 0.81 -16.31
C ALA A 414 22.11 -0.51 -16.60
N LEU A 415 20.81 -0.57 -16.31
CA LEU A 415 19.94 -1.73 -16.58
C LEU A 415 19.28 -1.64 -17.97
N ILE A 416 19.04 -0.43 -18.45
CA ILE A 416 18.34 -0.17 -19.71
C ILE A 416 19.20 0.80 -20.54
N PRO A 417 20.23 0.32 -21.22
CA PRO A 417 21.09 1.16 -22.06
C PRO A 417 20.29 1.96 -23.08
N GLY A 418 20.50 3.27 -23.12
CA GLY A 418 19.76 4.19 -23.99
C GLY A 418 18.48 4.74 -23.37
N LEU A 419 18.18 4.43 -22.12
CA LEU A 419 17.00 4.96 -21.40
C LEU A 419 16.93 6.48 -21.47
N CYS A 420 18.02 7.17 -21.09
CA CYS A 420 18.05 8.64 -21.04
C CYS A 420 17.72 9.30 -22.39
N ARG A 421 18.13 8.68 -23.50
CA ARG A 421 17.85 9.18 -24.86
C ARG A 421 16.42 8.92 -25.31
N SER A 422 15.76 7.93 -24.71
CA SER A 422 14.40 7.53 -25.07
C SER A 422 13.32 8.27 -24.27
N ILE A 423 13.68 9.06 -23.27
CA ILE A 423 12.72 9.76 -22.43
C ILE A 423 12.03 10.89 -23.18
N GLU A 424 10.72 10.81 -23.30
CA GLU A 424 9.86 11.87 -23.85
C GLU A 424 9.13 12.64 -22.73
N ILE A 425 8.83 11.96 -21.64
CA ILE A 425 8.12 12.53 -20.48
C ILE A 425 8.83 12.11 -19.21
N VAL A 426 9.00 13.07 -18.32
CA VAL A 426 9.42 12.87 -16.92
C VAL A 426 8.42 13.56 -16.02
N ASP A 427 7.84 12.82 -15.08
CA ASP A 427 7.17 13.36 -13.91
C ASP A 427 7.66 12.60 -12.67
N ALA A 428 7.46 13.14 -11.48
CA ALA A 428 7.83 12.44 -10.26
C ALA A 428 6.94 12.83 -9.09
N ALA A 429 6.79 11.90 -8.14
CA ALA A 429 6.11 12.11 -6.87
C ALA A 429 7.07 11.91 -5.70
N THR A 430 7.03 12.82 -4.74
CA THR A 430 7.65 12.71 -3.42
C THR A 430 6.57 12.39 -2.39
N PRO A 431 6.89 12.08 -1.12
CA PRO A 431 5.88 11.98 -0.07
C PRO A 431 4.96 13.21 0.02
N LEU A 432 5.48 14.41 -0.19
CA LEU A 432 4.65 15.64 -0.25
C LEU A 432 3.67 15.65 -1.42
N THR A 433 4.03 15.05 -2.55
CA THR A 433 3.11 14.87 -3.68
C THR A 433 1.98 13.92 -3.30
N TYR A 434 2.32 12.79 -2.69
CA TYR A 434 1.32 11.82 -2.20
C TYR A 434 0.40 12.45 -1.15
N GLU A 435 0.95 13.17 -0.16
CA GLU A 435 0.15 13.86 0.85
C GLU A 435 -0.82 14.87 0.23
N ARG A 436 -0.35 15.66 -0.74
CA ARG A 436 -1.19 16.65 -1.44
C ARG A 436 -2.38 16.02 -2.17
N PHE A 437 -2.19 14.85 -2.80
CA PHE A 437 -3.25 14.23 -3.60
C PHE A 437 -4.14 13.28 -2.80
N THR A 438 -3.63 12.64 -1.77
CA THR A 438 -4.37 11.63 -1.00
C THR A 438 -4.80 12.11 0.37
N HIS A 439 -4.26 13.26 0.81
CA HIS A 439 -4.40 13.79 2.17
C HIS A 439 -3.89 12.84 3.27
N ASN A 440 -3.15 11.78 2.94
CA ASN A 440 -2.53 10.92 3.95
C ASN A 440 -1.34 11.63 4.60
N THR A 441 -1.33 11.67 5.92
CA THR A 441 -0.30 12.30 6.74
C THR A 441 1.11 11.84 6.34
N GLY A 442 1.98 12.81 6.01
CA GLY A 442 3.36 12.55 5.62
C GLY A 442 3.52 11.78 4.30
N GLY A 443 2.46 11.63 3.50
CA GLY A 443 2.46 10.79 2.31
C GLY A 443 2.65 9.30 2.62
N ALA A 444 2.21 8.87 3.80
CA ALA A 444 2.34 7.50 4.29
C ALA A 444 1.80 6.48 3.28
N SER A 445 2.60 5.48 2.93
CA SER A 445 2.26 4.47 1.93
C SER A 445 1.20 3.47 2.40
N SER A 446 1.14 3.19 3.72
CA SER A 446 0.31 2.14 4.28
C SER A 446 -0.30 2.47 5.66
N ALA A 447 -0.54 3.74 5.96
CA ALA A 447 -1.03 4.24 7.24
C ALA A 447 0.03 4.19 8.35
N TRP A 448 -0.15 3.38 9.41
CA TRP A 448 0.73 3.34 10.58
C TRP A 448 2.10 2.71 10.30
N SER A 449 3.09 3.08 11.10
CA SER A 449 4.44 2.49 11.02
C SER A 449 4.42 0.99 11.31
N TRP A 450 5.18 0.21 10.54
CA TRP A 450 5.35 -1.23 10.77
C TRP A 450 6.46 -1.57 11.76
N ASN A 451 7.15 -0.54 12.25
CA ASN A 451 8.15 -0.70 13.30
C ASN A 451 7.49 -1.16 14.60
N PRO A 452 7.92 -2.29 15.19
CA PRO A 452 7.28 -2.84 16.38
C PRO A 452 7.35 -1.93 17.61
N HIS A 453 8.32 -1.01 17.65
CA HIS A 453 8.51 -0.06 18.73
C HIS A 453 7.75 1.27 18.54
N LYS A 454 7.14 1.46 17.35
CA LYS A 454 6.42 2.69 16.95
C LYS A 454 4.99 2.39 16.49
N LYS A 455 4.46 1.21 16.78
CA LYS A 455 3.09 0.80 16.42
C LYS A 455 2.04 1.65 17.14
N PHE A 456 0.95 1.92 16.45
CA PHE A 456 -0.20 2.63 17.02
C PHE A 456 -1.17 1.69 17.73
N TYR A 457 -1.47 0.51 17.15
CA TYR A 457 -2.28 -0.51 17.78
C TYR A 457 -1.39 -1.56 18.46
N ASP A 458 -1.77 -2.00 19.65
CA ASP A 458 -1.00 -2.99 20.43
C ASP A 458 -0.79 -4.31 19.69
N ASN A 459 -1.83 -4.76 18.99
CA ASN A 459 -1.75 -5.97 18.17
C ASN A 459 -1.63 -5.58 16.69
N ILE A 460 -0.60 -6.10 16.01
CA ILE A 460 -0.34 -5.86 14.61
C ILE A 460 -1.49 -6.33 13.68
N MET A 461 -2.27 -7.32 14.12
CA MET A 461 -3.45 -7.82 13.42
C MET A 461 -4.75 -7.11 13.84
N SER A 462 -4.67 -6.07 14.66
CA SER A 462 -5.85 -5.31 15.08
C SER A 462 -6.54 -4.64 13.89
N LEU A 463 -7.85 -4.67 13.92
CA LEU A 463 -8.74 -3.92 13.04
C LEU A 463 -9.73 -3.15 13.90
N ASN A 464 -9.58 -1.84 13.97
CA ASN A 464 -10.36 -0.95 14.82
C ASN A 464 -11.09 0.09 13.99
N ILE A 465 -12.36 -0.17 13.69
CA ILE A 465 -13.22 0.76 12.95
C ILE A 465 -13.91 1.78 13.84
N ASP A 466 -14.05 1.49 15.12
CA ASP A 466 -14.76 2.36 16.07
C ASP A 466 -13.94 3.59 16.45
N THR A 467 -14.63 4.70 16.68
CA THR A 467 -14.06 5.93 17.22
C THR A 467 -14.73 6.28 18.54
N PRO A 468 -14.18 7.20 19.34
CA PRO A 468 -14.87 7.73 20.52
C PRO A 468 -16.19 8.44 20.19
N VAL A 469 -16.40 8.87 18.94
CA VAL A 469 -17.61 9.55 18.48
C VAL A 469 -18.61 8.52 17.96
N LYS A 470 -19.81 8.51 18.54
CA LYS A 470 -20.89 7.61 18.07
C LYS A 470 -21.21 7.86 16.59
N ASN A 471 -21.57 6.80 15.86
CA ASN A 471 -21.92 6.84 14.44
C ASN A 471 -20.80 7.34 13.48
N LEU A 472 -19.57 7.49 13.99
CA LEU A 472 -18.38 7.76 13.18
C LEU A 472 -17.49 6.52 13.15
N TYR A 473 -17.23 5.98 11.97
CA TYR A 473 -16.42 4.77 11.76
C TYR A 473 -15.23 5.05 10.84
N ILE A 474 -14.14 4.30 11.02
CA ILE A 474 -12.96 4.35 10.14
C ILE A 474 -13.12 3.27 9.06
N GLY A 475 -13.29 3.68 7.81
CA GLY A 475 -13.49 2.80 6.65
C GLY A 475 -12.28 2.72 5.71
N SER A 476 -11.08 3.00 6.21
CA SER A 476 -9.84 3.01 5.43
C SER A 476 -8.79 2.04 6.00
N CYS A 477 -7.66 1.92 5.31
CA CYS A 477 -6.51 1.14 5.78
C CYS A 477 -5.98 1.58 7.17
N TRP A 478 -6.27 2.79 7.60
CA TRP A 478 -5.93 3.33 8.93
C TRP A 478 -6.64 2.61 10.09
N ALA A 479 -7.69 1.83 9.83
CA ALA A 479 -8.31 0.97 10.83
C ALA A 479 -7.41 -0.22 11.23
N SER A 480 -6.37 -0.53 10.44
CA SER A 480 -5.46 -1.67 10.65
C SER A 480 -4.02 -1.21 10.83
N GLN A 481 -3.25 -1.89 11.70
CA GLN A 481 -1.82 -1.63 11.85
C GLN A 481 -1.02 -1.98 10.60
N VAL A 482 -1.41 -3.04 9.89
CA VAL A 482 -0.73 -3.48 8.66
C VAL A 482 -1.14 -2.61 7.45
N GLY A 483 -2.35 -2.06 7.47
CA GLY A 483 -2.84 -1.17 6.40
C GLY A 483 -3.04 -1.86 5.06
N GLY A 484 -2.67 -1.15 3.97
CA GLY A 484 -2.76 -1.65 2.60
C GLY A 484 -4.19 -1.87 2.08
N VAL A 485 -4.30 -2.47 0.89
CA VAL A 485 -5.59 -2.84 0.28
C VAL A 485 -6.39 -3.81 1.15
N PRO A 486 -5.80 -4.87 1.73
CA PRO A 486 -6.55 -5.78 2.61
C PRO A 486 -7.10 -5.10 3.86
N GLY A 487 -6.33 -4.22 4.48
CA GLY A 487 -6.78 -3.46 5.66
C GLY A 487 -7.98 -2.57 5.35
N ALA A 488 -7.93 -1.85 4.22
CA ALA A 488 -9.03 -1.00 3.77
C ALA A 488 -10.30 -1.79 3.45
N LEU A 489 -10.14 -2.94 2.80
CA LEU A 489 -11.24 -3.83 2.45
C LEU A 489 -11.91 -4.43 3.69
N MET A 490 -11.12 -4.89 4.66
CA MET A 490 -11.64 -5.37 5.94
C MET A 490 -12.42 -4.29 6.69
N ALA A 491 -11.88 -3.08 6.76
CA ALA A 491 -12.54 -1.95 7.41
C ALA A 491 -13.89 -1.64 6.75
N ALA A 492 -13.94 -1.63 5.40
CA ALA A 492 -15.17 -1.44 4.63
C ALA A 492 -16.25 -2.46 4.97
N TYR A 493 -15.88 -3.74 5.02
CA TYR A 493 -16.81 -4.81 5.41
C TYR A 493 -17.32 -4.66 6.83
N MET A 494 -16.44 -4.38 7.78
CA MET A 494 -16.83 -4.19 9.17
C MET A 494 -17.78 -3.00 9.33
N CYS A 495 -17.51 -1.87 8.67
CA CYS A 495 -18.43 -0.73 8.63
C CYS A 495 -19.79 -1.13 8.04
N SER A 496 -19.80 -1.87 6.92
CA SER A 496 -21.04 -2.30 6.26
C SER A 496 -21.85 -3.29 7.09
N LYS A 497 -21.23 -4.08 7.98
CA LYS A 497 -21.93 -4.98 8.91
C LYS A 497 -22.44 -4.26 10.16
N LYS A 498 -21.77 -3.18 10.57
CA LYS A 498 -22.15 -2.39 11.77
C LYS A 498 -23.37 -1.50 11.52
N ILE A 499 -23.51 -0.98 10.30
CA ILE A 499 -24.64 -0.15 9.88
C ILE A 499 -25.83 -1.05 9.51
N ARG A 500 -26.97 -0.81 10.18
CA ARG A 500 -28.21 -1.59 10.07
C ARG A 500 -29.33 -0.85 9.34
#